data_f40d4cd6272dea10a6c3fec785dc0af2
#
_entry.id   f40d4cd6272dea10a6c3fec785dc0af2
#
_cell.length_a   1.000
_cell.length_b   1.000
_cell.length_c   1.000
_cell.angle_alpha   90.00
_cell.angle_beta   90.00
_cell.angle_gamma   90.00
#
_symmetry.space_group_name_H-M   'P 1'
#
loop_
_entity.id
_entity.type
_entity.pdbx_description
1 polymer ?
#
loop_
_entity_poly.entity_id
_entity_poly.type
_entity_poly.pdbx_seq_one_letter_code
_entity_poly.pdbx_strand_id
1 'polypeptide(L)'
;MSVRAVQIDRHGGPEVLQVRAVPVPTVRAGDVLVRTVASSLDPVDWKTRAWDRGPAFPMTLGSDLAGVVVQSTVAHFHTGDRVVAMSNQQASGIGTWADLVSLPAELLAPAPPVQRSRRQRPCHWPVSPPCRR
;
A
#
# COMPACT_ATOMS: atom_id res chain seq x y z
N MET A 1 -9.81 -5.09 18.80
CA MET A 1 -10.14 -4.17 17.68
C MET A 1 -9.55 -4.75 16.39
N SER A 2 -10.26 -4.69 15.31
CA SER A 2 -9.83 -5.23 14.01
C SER A 2 -9.95 -4.17 12.93
N VAL A 3 -9.16 -4.32 11.87
CA VAL A 3 -9.14 -3.49 10.68
C VAL A 3 -9.27 -4.37 9.45
N ARG A 4 -9.69 -3.81 8.32
CA ARG A 4 -9.81 -4.57 7.08
C ARG A 4 -8.46 -4.64 6.37
N ALA A 5 -8.18 -5.79 5.78
CA ALA A 5 -7.03 -6.00 4.91
C ALA A 5 -7.40 -6.94 3.75
N VAL A 6 -6.74 -6.78 2.62
CA VAL A 6 -6.81 -7.70 1.49
C VAL A 6 -5.67 -8.69 1.61
N GLN A 7 -6.02 -9.95 1.86
CA GLN A 7 -5.05 -11.03 2.10
C GLN A 7 -5.21 -12.18 1.14
N ILE A 8 -4.14 -12.95 1.01
CA ILE A 8 -4.13 -14.24 0.32
C ILE A 8 -3.57 -15.33 1.24
N ASP A 9 -4.08 -16.56 1.09
CA ASP A 9 -3.61 -17.78 1.79
C ASP A 9 -2.83 -18.70 0.87
N ARG A 10 -2.84 -18.44 -0.42
CA ARG A 10 -2.13 -19.16 -1.47
C ARG A 10 -1.92 -18.26 -2.68
N HIS A 11 -0.97 -18.59 -3.50
CA HIS A 11 -0.82 -17.94 -4.80
C HIS A 11 -1.90 -18.41 -5.78
N GLY A 12 -2.24 -17.56 -6.74
CA GLY A 12 -3.25 -17.88 -7.76
C GLY A 12 -3.75 -16.64 -8.50
N GLY A 13 -4.90 -16.79 -9.16
CA GLY A 13 -5.61 -15.74 -9.86
C GLY A 13 -6.34 -14.80 -8.90
N PRO A 14 -7.18 -13.88 -9.43
CA PRO A 14 -7.94 -12.94 -8.60
C PRO A 14 -8.84 -13.59 -7.54
N GLU A 15 -9.23 -14.83 -7.74
CA GLU A 15 -10.10 -15.59 -6.83
C GLU A 15 -9.49 -15.86 -5.45
N VAL A 16 -8.16 -15.72 -5.30
CA VAL A 16 -7.49 -15.93 -4.01
C VAL A 16 -7.53 -14.69 -3.11
N LEU A 17 -7.94 -13.53 -3.64
CA LEU A 17 -8.05 -12.29 -2.88
C LEU A 17 -9.24 -12.35 -1.90
N GLN A 18 -8.96 -12.06 -0.63
CA GLN A 18 -9.97 -12.04 0.42
C GLN A 18 -9.86 -10.77 1.25
N VAL A 19 -11.00 -10.09 1.42
CA VAL A 19 -11.09 -8.99 2.40
C VAL A 19 -11.38 -9.60 3.76
N ARG A 20 -10.50 -9.35 4.73
CA ARG A 20 -10.58 -9.92 6.06
C ARG A 20 -10.49 -8.86 7.15
N ALA A 21 -11.10 -9.14 8.30
CA ALA A 21 -10.82 -8.44 9.53
C ALA A 21 -9.53 -9.04 10.13
N VAL A 22 -8.53 -8.19 10.33
CA VAL A 22 -7.23 -8.56 10.92
C VAL A 22 -6.99 -7.74 12.19
N PRO A 23 -6.17 -8.22 13.13
CA PRO A 23 -5.80 -7.41 14.28
C PRO A 23 -5.14 -6.10 13.87
N VAL A 24 -5.30 -5.06 14.68
CA VAL A 24 -4.54 -3.82 14.51
C VAL A 24 -3.04 -4.15 14.57
N PRO A 25 -2.23 -3.68 13.61
CA PRO A 25 -0.80 -3.98 13.60
C PRO A 25 -0.10 -3.49 14.87
N THR A 26 0.81 -4.32 15.38
CA THR A 26 1.71 -3.90 16.47
C THR A 26 2.77 -2.96 15.94
N VAL A 27 2.97 -1.83 16.59
CA VAL A 27 4.01 -0.86 16.26
C VAL A 27 5.28 -1.22 17.02
N ARG A 28 6.33 -1.59 16.30
CA ARG A 28 7.64 -1.92 16.87
C ARG A 28 8.53 -0.67 16.96
N ALA A 29 9.61 -0.76 17.71
CA ALA A 29 10.62 0.30 17.71
C ALA A 29 11.16 0.52 16.29
N GLY A 30 11.17 1.76 15.83
CA GLY A 30 11.53 2.13 14.47
C GLY A 30 10.36 2.19 13.49
N ASP A 31 9.16 1.71 13.88
CA ASP A 31 7.99 1.70 13.03
C ASP A 31 7.08 2.92 13.21
N VAL A 32 6.29 3.15 12.19
CA VAL A 32 5.23 4.15 12.13
C VAL A 32 3.94 3.46 11.70
N LEU A 33 2.86 3.67 12.46
CA LEU A 33 1.50 3.22 12.13
C LEU A 33 0.82 4.26 11.27
N VAL A 34 0.41 3.86 10.09
CA VAL A 34 -0.22 4.74 9.11
C VAL A 34 -1.63 4.27 8.82
N ARG A 35 -2.58 5.19 8.86
CA ARG A 35 -3.93 4.98 8.33
C ARG A 35 -3.90 5.25 6.84
N THR A 36 -4.18 4.22 6.06
CA THR A 36 -4.21 4.28 4.60
C THR A 36 -5.37 5.14 4.12
N VAL A 37 -5.08 6.10 3.26
CA VAL A 37 -6.07 6.95 2.57
C VAL A 37 -6.21 6.52 1.12
N ALA A 38 -5.11 6.15 0.49
CA ALA A 38 -5.08 5.65 -0.88
C ALA A 38 -3.93 4.64 -1.04
N SER A 39 -4.12 3.71 -1.94
CA SER A 39 -3.10 2.75 -2.38
C SER A 39 -3.19 2.60 -3.90
N SER A 40 -2.15 2.10 -4.52
CA SER A 40 -2.10 1.82 -5.95
C SER A 40 -2.33 0.34 -6.26
N LEU A 41 -2.46 0.04 -7.53
CA LEU A 41 -2.45 -1.29 -8.11
C LEU A 41 -1.31 -1.37 -9.12
N ASP A 42 -0.23 -2.01 -8.72
CA ASP A 42 0.98 -2.08 -9.50
C ASP A 42 1.24 -3.48 -10.08
N PRO A 43 2.03 -3.60 -11.14
CA PRO A 43 2.39 -4.91 -11.68
C PRO A 43 3.02 -5.86 -10.66
N VAL A 44 3.74 -5.35 -9.67
CA VAL A 44 4.32 -6.16 -8.60
C VAL A 44 3.23 -6.81 -7.72
N ASP A 45 2.10 -6.18 -7.53
CA ASP A 45 1.03 -6.69 -6.66
C ASP A 45 0.39 -7.95 -7.24
N TRP A 46 0.00 -7.93 -8.53
CA TRP A 46 -0.56 -9.13 -9.16
C TRP A 46 0.49 -10.24 -9.36
N LYS A 47 1.76 -9.87 -9.57
CA LYS A 47 2.86 -10.85 -9.66
C LYS A 47 3.11 -11.52 -8.31
N THR A 48 3.11 -10.76 -7.22
CA THR A 48 3.21 -11.29 -5.86
C THR A 48 2.04 -12.21 -5.53
N ARG A 49 0.81 -11.85 -5.95
CA ARG A 49 -0.35 -12.72 -5.81
C ARG A 49 -0.21 -14.03 -6.59
N ALA A 50 0.25 -13.97 -7.84
CA ALA A 50 0.21 -15.08 -8.80
C ALA A 50 1.39 -16.03 -8.66
N TRP A 51 2.55 -15.56 -8.23
CA TRP A 51 3.77 -16.32 -8.25
C TRP A 51 4.20 -16.71 -6.84
N ASP A 52 4.83 -17.88 -6.73
CA ASP A 52 5.40 -18.40 -5.48
C ASP A 52 6.63 -17.57 -5.04
N ARG A 53 6.36 -16.36 -4.58
CA ARG A 53 7.35 -15.43 -4.04
C ARG A 53 6.75 -14.71 -2.84
N GLY A 54 7.44 -14.77 -1.73
CA GLY A 54 7.03 -14.05 -0.53
C GLY A 54 7.17 -14.89 0.73
N PRO A 55 6.83 -14.28 1.86
CA PRO A 55 6.83 -14.94 3.16
C PRO A 55 5.66 -15.93 3.29
N ALA A 56 5.59 -16.56 4.46
CA ALA A 56 4.49 -17.46 4.80
C ALA A 56 3.13 -16.75 4.78
N PHE A 57 2.09 -17.50 4.43
CA PHE A 57 0.70 -17.05 4.48
C PHE A 57 0.14 -16.99 5.92
N PRO A 58 -0.91 -16.21 6.16
CA PRO A 58 -1.55 -15.27 5.24
C PRO A 58 -0.68 -14.02 5.03
N MET A 59 -0.68 -13.48 3.82
CA MET A 59 0.01 -12.22 3.54
C MET A 59 -0.96 -11.14 3.05
N THR A 60 -0.71 -9.90 3.47
CA THR A 60 -1.40 -8.73 2.96
C THR A 60 -0.69 -8.22 1.72
N LEU A 61 -1.44 -7.92 0.66
CA LEU A 61 -0.90 -7.39 -0.58
C LEU A 61 -0.87 -5.87 -0.60
N GLY A 62 -0.23 -5.33 -1.63
CA GLY A 62 -0.11 -3.90 -1.90
C GLY A 62 1.30 -3.36 -1.64
N SER A 63 1.80 -2.53 -2.55
CA SER A 63 3.13 -1.94 -2.47
C SER A 63 3.08 -0.52 -1.94
N ASP A 64 2.28 0.35 -2.56
CA ASP A 64 2.30 1.79 -2.31
C ASP A 64 1.13 2.22 -1.44
N LEU A 65 1.36 3.23 -0.62
CA LEU A 65 0.30 3.92 0.11
C LEU A 65 0.55 5.42 0.19
N ALA A 66 -0.55 6.16 0.29
CA ALA A 66 -0.59 7.50 0.86
C ALA A 66 -1.51 7.46 2.08
N GLY A 67 -1.09 8.07 3.17
CA GLY A 67 -1.83 7.97 4.41
C GLY A 67 -1.49 9.06 5.42
N VAL A 68 -2.01 8.86 6.63
CA VAL A 68 -1.82 9.76 7.77
C VAL A 68 -1.25 8.95 8.93
N VAL A 69 -0.22 9.47 9.55
CA VAL A 69 0.41 8.88 10.72
C VAL A 69 -0.59 8.86 11.89
N VAL A 70 -0.79 7.70 12.47
CA VAL A 70 -1.62 7.50 13.67
C VAL A 70 -0.77 7.38 14.93
N GLN A 71 0.36 6.70 14.82
CA GLN A 71 1.31 6.50 15.90
C GLN A 71 2.72 6.39 15.31
N SER A 72 3.71 6.95 16.01
CA SER A 72 5.11 6.87 15.61
C SER A 72 5.97 6.52 16.80
N THR A 73 7.00 5.71 16.55
CA THR A 73 8.07 5.42 17.53
C THR A 73 9.36 6.17 17.24
N VAL A 74 9.37 7.00 16.20
CA VAL A 74 10.52 7.81 15.80
C VAL A 74 10.22 9.31 15.90
N ALA A 75 11.26 10.12 16.16
CA ALA A 75 11.08 11.53 16.47
C ALA A 75 10.68 12.41 15.25
N HIS A 76 10.95 11.97 14.04
CA HIS A 76 10.74 12.78 12.84
C HIS A 76 9.39 12.60 12.15
N PHE A 77 8.54 11.68 12.64
CA PHE A 77 7.14 11.55 12.23
C PHE A 77 6.22 11.73 13.43
N HIS A 78 5.15 12.51 13.25
CA HIS A 78 4.17 12.82 14.29
C HIS A 78 2.77 12.41 13.86
N THR A 79 1.92 12.13 14.83
CA THR A 79 0.49 11.86 14.57
C THR A 79 -0.13 13.03 13.80
N GLY A 80 -0.81 12.70 12.71
CA GLY A 80 -1.41 13.67 11.80
C GLY A 80 -0.55 14.02 10.59
N ASP A 81 0.72 13.63 10.55
CA ASP A 81 1.58 13.85 9.40
C ASP A 81 1.05 13.07 8.19
N ARG A 82 1.07 13.74 7.04
CA ARG A 82 0.74 13.11 5.76
C ARG A 82 1.98 12.50 5.17
N VAL A 83 1.90 11.22 4.83
CA VAL A 83 3.03 10.43 4.35
C VAL A 83 2.68 9.64 3.11
N VAL A 84 3.71 9.30 2.34
CA VAL A 84 3.71 8.28 1.30
C VAL A 84 4.72 7.22 1.67
N ALA A 85 4.46 5.98 1.29
CA ALA A 85 5.37 4.87 1.56
C ALA A 85 5.29 3.81 0.46
N MET A 86 6.34 3.03 0.36
CA MET A 86 6.39 1.82 -0.45
C MET A 86 6.79 0.65 0.45
N SER A 87 5.89 -0.32 0.61
CA SER A 87 6.16 -1.53 1.40
C SER A 87 6.91 -2.57 0.58
N ASN A 88 7.83 -3.26 1.22
CA ASN A 88 8.45 -4.47 0.66
C ASN A 88 7.60 -5.71 1.00
N GLN A 89 6.39 -5.79 0.45
CA GLN A 89 5.43 -6.86 0.75
C GLN A 89 5.97 -8.27 0.46
N GLN A 90 6.84 -8.41 -0.53
CA GLN A 90 7.43 -9.70 -0.91
C GLN A 90 8.40 -10.25 0.16
N ALA A 91 9.06 -9.37 0.90
CA ALA A 91 9.98 -9.77 1.96
C ALA A 91 9.27 -9.87 3.32
N SER A 92 8.36 -8.94 3.61
CA SER A 92 7.76 -8.80 4.94
C SER A 92 6.38 -9.45 5.08
N GLY A 93 5.65 -9.65 3.98
CA GLY A 93 4.21 -10.01 4.01
C GLY A 93 3.29 -8.88 4.47
N ILE A 94 3.84 -7.70 4.70
CA ILE A 94 3.10 -6.51 5.14
C ILE A 94 2.82 -5.65 3.92
N GLY A 95 1.64 -5.81 3.36
CA GLY A 95 1.17 -5.01 2.23
C GLY A 95 0.35 -3.80 2.67
N THR A 96 0.11 -2.92 1.73
CA THR A 96 -0.55 -1.63 1.95
C THR A 96 -2.06 -1.64 1.74
N TRP A 97 -2.63 -2.75 1.26
CA TRP A 97 -4.07 -2.90 1.09
C TRP A 97 -4.74 -3.28 2.42
N ALA A 98 -4.60 -2.39 3.39
CA ALA A 98 -5.21 -2.48 4.70
C ALA A 98 -5.57 -1.08 5.22
N ASP A 99 -6.56 -1.01 6.12
CA ASP A 99 -6.98 0.26 6.73
C ASP A 99 -5.86 0.89 7.60
N LEU A 100 -5.07 0.04 8.28
CA LEU A 100 -3.90 0.43 9.07
C LEU A 100 -2.70 -0.45 8.71
N VAL A 101 -1.54 0.17 8.54
CA VAL A 101 -0.29 -0.50 8.20
C VAL A 101 0.83 0.02 9.11
N SER A 102 1.59 -0.88 9.72
CA SER A 102 2.82 -0.55 10.47
C SER A 102 4.02 -0.82 9.59
N LEU A 103 4.80 0.21 9.30
CA LEU A 103 5.98 0.13 8.44
C LEU A 103 7.20 0.75 9.11
N PRO A 104 8.41 0.24 8.82
CA PRO A 104 9.65 0.89 9.19
C PRO A 104 9.67 2.35 8.70
N ALA A 105 10.09 3.27 9.55
CA ALA A 105 10.10 4.70 9.23
C ALA A 105 10.94 5.04 8.00
N GLU A 106 11.96 4.24 7.69
CA GLU A 106 12.81 4.38 6.52
C GLU A 106 12.10 4.18 5.18
N LEU A 107 10.93 3.53 5.19
CA LEU A 107 10.09 3.32 4.00
C LEU A 107 9.10 4.45 3.77
N LEU A 108 9.04 5.43 4.68
CA LEU A 108 8.11 6.55 4.62
C LEU A 108 8.82 7.83 4.18
N ALA A 109 8.07 8.66 3.46
CA ALA A 109 8.44 10.04 3.17
C ALA A 109 7.26 10.98 3.45
N PRO A 110 7.50 12.24 3.84
CA PRO A 110 6.45 13.24 3.91
C PRO A 110 5.73 13.35 2.57
N ALA A 111 4.41 13.36 2.59
CA ALA A 111 3.64 13.59 1.37
C ALA A 111 3.86 15.03 0.89
N PRO A 112 3.93 15.25 -0.44
CA PRO A 112 4.05 16.60 -0.96
C PRO A 112 2.86 17.47 -0.52
N PRO A 113 3.03 18.78 -0.37
CA PRO A 113 1.94 19.68 -0.07
C PRO A 113 0.85 19.54 -1.13
N VAL A 114 -0.42 19.62 -0.70
CA VAL A 114 -1.56 19.53 -1.63
C VAL A 114 -1.44 20.67 -2.63
N GLN A 115 -0.98 20.35 -3.82
CA GLN A 115 -1.21 21.23 -4.94
C GLN A 115 -2.71 21.17 -5.24
N ARG A 116 -3.44 22.26 -5.01
CA ARG A 116 -4.75 22.42 -5.63
C ARG A 116 -4.50 22.37 -7.14
N SER A 117 -4.67 21.21 -7.73
CA SER A 117 -4.54 21.05 -9.17
C SER A 117 -5.53 22.02 -9.81
N ARG A 118 -5.03 23.04 -10.46
CA ARG A 118 -5.78 23.68 -11.53
C ARG A 118 -6.19 22.53 -12.43
N ARG A 119 -7.50 22.20 -12.41
CA ARG A 119 -8.20 21.22 -13.24
C ARG A 119 -7.23 20.25 -13.93
N GLN A 120 -7.09 19.04 -13.41
CA GLN A 120 -6.44 17.96 -14.14
C GLN A 120 -7.19 17.83 -15.44
N ARG A 121 -6.58 18.28 -16.54
CA ARG A 121 -7.00 17.82 -17.85
C ARG A 121 -6.83 16.31 -17.81
N PRO A 122 -7.87 15.53 -18.15
CA PRO A 122 -7.69 14.10 -18.29
C PRO A 122 -6.50 13.89 -19.23
N CYS A 123 -5.53 13.07 -18.79
CA CYS A 123 -4.47 12.62 -19.71
C CYS A 123 -5.18 11.86 -20.83
N HIS A 124 -5.42 12.54 -21.94
CA HIS A 124 -5.71 11.86 -23.19
C HIS A 124 -4.41 11.14 -23.59
N TRP A 125 -4.37 9.85 -23.39
CA TRP A 125 -3.47 9.02 -24.16
C TRP A 125 -3.80 9.27 -25.62
N PRO A 126 -2.85 9.71 -26.47
CA PRO A 126 -3.10 9.74 -27.90
C PRO A 126 -3.33 8.27 -28.32
N VAL A 127 -4.59 7.95 -28.60
CA VAL A 127 -4.90 6.70 -29.30
C VAL A 127 -4.23 6.86 -30.67
N SER A 128 -3.20 6.07 -30.93
CA SER A 128 -2.56 6.03 -32.24
C SER A 128 -3.64 5.78 -33.28
N PRO A 129 -3.71 6.58 -34.36
CA PRO A 129 -4.71 6.36 -35.39
C PRO A 129 -4.49 4.95 -35.99
N PRO A 130 -5.54 4.26 -36.41
CA PRO A 130 -5.41 2.95 -37.03
C PRO A 130 -4.54 3.07 -38.26
N CYS A 131 -3.57 2.16 -38.35
CA CYS A 131 -2.71 2.01 -39.51
C CYS A 131 -3.59 1.80 -40.75
N ARG A 132 -3.70 2.78 -41.66
CA ARG A 132 -4.39 2.59 -42.94
C ARG A 132 -3.52 1.65 -43.80
N ARG A 133 -4.10 0.56 -44.23
CA ARG A 133 -3.53 -0.28 -45.31
C ARG A 133 -3.59 0.45 -46.64
#